data_0b6a453e0962e8831cb93b8794f748e9
#
_entry.id   0b6a453e0962e8831cb93b8794f748e9
#
_cell.length_a   1.000
_cell.length_b   1.000
_cell.length_c   1.000
_cell.angle_alpha   90.00
_cell.angle_beta   90.00
_cell.angle_gamma   90.00
#
_symmetry.space_group_name_H-M   'P 1'
#
loop_
_entity.id
_entity.type
_entity.pdbx_description
1 polymer ?
#
loop_
_entity_poly.entity_id
_entity_poly.type
_entity_poly.pdbx_seq_one_letter_code
_entity_poly.pdbx_strand_id
1 'polypeptide(L)'
;MFSKAFQRKYALTDQGLKNTKSGAFWTVVTNLVVMGGMGILYLLMGGFMGTLTDGAPLPGAALPAVLTVGFVLLSFVTHLQQYRATYGLVYGEVKTTRLRLAERLRKLPLGYFGKRDLADLTETIMGDVNRMEHVWSHVLGYLYGAYISTAIIALCLLFYDWRLMIACLWGVPVAFGLLFGSRKIAAQNSEVTKKAALRVSDGIQEALENVREIRAANQEERYLAGLYEKIDQHEKVTIRGELTTGLFVNAASVIMRLGVATTILTGASLILSGQIDFMVLFLFLLVITRVYAPFDQSLALIAEMFISQVSADRINEIYETPIAKGAETFRPQGHDIIFDHVGFAYDKKQVLRDVSFTAKEGEVTALVGPSGSGKSTCARLAARLWDITAGRITVGGVDISTVDPEVLLTDYSMVFQDVVLFDDTVMENIRLGKRGATDEEVRAAAKAANCDEFVERLPQGYDTPIGENGAKLSGGERQRISIARALLKDAPIVLLDEATASLDVENETKVQGALSRLLQGKTVLVIAHRMRTVAGADRIVVLENGHVAQQGSPAELMEAGGLYRRMVELQNESAQWRLNGTGA
;
A
#
# COMPACT_ATOMS: atom_id res chain seq x y z
N MET A 1 9.97 -4.26 27.27
CA MET A 1 10.57 -3.62 26.10
C MET A 1 9.90 -4.11 24.82
N PHE A 2 10.00 -5.38 24.46
CA PHE A 2 9.42 -5.96 23.23
C PHE A 2 8.00 -6.51 23.48
N SER A 3 7.00 -5.64 23.60
CA SER A 3 5.59 -5.93 23.86
C SER A 3 4.75 -5.98 22.58
N LYS A 4 3.45 -6.37 22.68
CA LYS A 4 2.50 -6.25 21.58
C LYS A 4 2.36 -4.79 21.08
N ALA A 5 2.44 -3.82 21.99
CA ALA A 5 2.44 -2.40 21.62
C ALA A 5 3.67 -2.02 20.78
N PHE A 6 4.84 -2.59 21.09
CA PHE A 6 6.05 -2.42 20.27
C PHE A 6 5.89 -3.04 18.90
N GLN A 7 5.31 -4.24 18.82
CA GLN A 7 5.04 -4.94 17.57
C GLN A 7 4.13 -4.10 16.64
N ARG A 8 3.03 -3.56 17.17
CA ARG A 8 2.13 -2.66 16.43
C ARG A 8 2.84 -1.37 16.02
N LYS A 9 3.61 -0.76 16.92
CA LYS A 9 4.35 0.49 16.66
C LYS A 9 5.26 0.41 15.46
N TYR A 10 5.83 -0.76 15.17
CA TYR A 10 6.75 -0.98 14.05
C TYR A 10 6.21 -1.93 12.99
N ALA A 11 4.91 -2.21 13.00
CA ALA A 11 4.23 -3.11 12.06
C ALA A 11 4.92 -4.48 11.88
N LEU A 12 5.51 -5.02 12.97
CA LEU A 12 6.24 -6.28 12.96
C LEU A 12 5.30 -7.49 13.02
N THR A 13 5.66 -8.56 12.35
CA THR A 13 5.05 -9.88 12.58
C THR A 13 5.59 -10.50 13.88
N ASP A 14 5.00 -11.62 14.34
CA ASP A 14 5.53 -12.36 15.50
C ASP A 14 6.95 -12.86 15.23
N GLN A 15 7.25 -13.23 13.99
CA GLN A 15 8.59 -13.64 13.58
C GLN A 15 9.53 -12.43 13.51
N GLY A 16 9.09 -11.30 12.99
CA GLY A 16 9.84 -10.04 12.95
C GLY A 16 10.24 -9.56 14.36
N LEU A 17 9.34 -9.73 15.34
CA LEU A 17 9.64 -9.44 16.73
C LEU A 17 10.76 -10.35 17.30
N LYS A 18 10.75 -11.66 16.97
CA LYS A 18 11.81 -12.59 17.35
C LYS A 18 13.14 -12.23 16.68
N ASN A 19 13.09 -11.87 15.39
CA ASN A 19 14.26 -11.46 14.63
C ASN A 19 14.88 -10.18 15.21
N THR A 20 14.08 -9.18 15.55
CA THR A 20 14.55 -7.94 16.22
C THR A 20 15.23 -8.24 17.56
N LYS A 21 14.67 -9.16 18.37
CA LYS A 21 15.31 -9.59 19.63
C LYS A 21 16.65 -10.25 19.38
N SER A 22 16.74 -11.14 18.39
CA SER A 22 17.98 -11.80 17.99
C SER A 22 19.03 -10.79 17.50
N GLY A 23 18.63 -9.82 16.67
CA GLY A 23 19.48 -8.73 16.20
C GLY A 23 20.04 -7.89 17.36
N ALA A 24 19.17 -7.49 18.30
CA ALA A 24 19.58 -6.74 19.49
C ALA A 24 20.55 -7.56 20.36
N PHE A 25 20.30 -8.84 20.59
CA PHE A 25 21.17 -9.72 21.35
C PHE A 25 22.57 -9.82 20.74
N TRP A 26 22.65 -10.13 19.42
CA TRP A 26 23.95 -10.25 18.76
C TRP A 26 24.67 -8.90 18.68
N THR A 27 23.97 -7.78 18.59
CA THR A 27 24.57 -6.44 18.69
C THR A 27 25.18 -6.21 20.06
N VAL A 28 24.50 -6.60 21.14
CA VAL A 28 25.06 -6.53 22.51
C VAL A 28 26.34 -7.37 22.61
N VAL A 29 26.28 -8.63 22.15
CA VAL A 29 27.45 -9.53 22.19
C VAL A 29 28.63 -8.94 21.41
N THR A 30 28.36 -8.45 20.19
CA THR A 30 29.41 -7.84 19.36
C THR A 30 30.01 -6.60 19.99
N ASN A 31 29.18 -5.70 20.54
CA ASN A 31 29.69 -4.51 21.25
C ASN A 31 30.57 -4.85 22.45
N LEU A 32 30.18 -5.86 23.24
CA LEU A 32 30.99 -6.31 24.38
C LEU A 32 32.30 -6.99 23.93
N VAL A 33 32.29 -7.80 22.88
CA VAL A 33 33.49 -8.41 22.31
C VAL A 33 34.46 -7.34 21.80
N VAL A 34 33.95 -6.32 21.11
CA VAL A 34 34.77 -5.19 20.62
C VAL A 34 35.44 -4.43 21.78
N MET A 35 34.82 -4.37 22.98
CA MET A 35 35.46 -3.82 24.17
C MET A 35 36.68 -4.65 24.61
N GLY A 36 36.72 -5.94 24.30
CA GLY A 36 37.90 -6.79 24.55
C GLY A 36 39.17 -6.28 23.89
N GLY A 37 39.05 -5.65 22.68
CA GLY A 37 40.18 -4.98 22.02
C GLY A 37 40.75 -3.80 22.84
N MET A 38 39.88 -3.06 23.54
CA MET A 38 40.33 -1.99 24.46
C MET A 38 41.02 -2.59 25.69
N GLY A 39 40.57 -3.75 26.18
CA GLY A 39 41.22 -4.48 27.26
C GLY A 39 42.64 -4.94 26.89
N ILE A 40 42.86 -5.41 25.67
CA ILE A 40 44.21 -5.78 25.18
C ILE A 40 45.11 -4.54 25.14
N LEU A 41 44.63 -3.42 24.63
CA LEU A 41 45.39 -2.18 24.57
C LEU A 41 45.72 -1.65 26.00
N TYR A 42 44.76 -1.76 26.92
CA TYR A 42 44.96 -1.42 28.33
C TYR A 42 46.06 -2.28 29.01
N LEU A 43 46.05 -3.59 28.77
CA LEU A 43 47.10 -4.50 29.29
C LEU A 43 48.49 -4.18 28.73
N LEU A 44 48.59 -3.90 27.42
CA LEU A 44 49.85 -3.48 26.79
C LEU A 44 50.37 -2.18 27.40
N MET A 45 49.51 -1.17 27.54
CA MET A 45 49.88 0.12 28.09
C MET A 45 50.31 0.01 29.55
N GLY A 46 49.63 -0.82 30.34
CA GLY A 46 50.03 -1.12 31.73
C GLY A 46 51.41 -1.74 31.81
N GLY A 47 51.75 -2.69 30.92
CA GLY A 47 53.08 -3.25 30.81
C GLY A 47 54.17 -2.24 30.46
N PHE A 48 53.91 -1.33 29.50
CA PHE A 48 54.83 -0.25 29.16
C PHE A 48 55.00 0.75 30.30
N MET A 49 53.91 1.11 31.00
CA MET A 49 53.98 2.01 32.14
C MET A 49 54.83 1.40 33.27
N GLY A 50 54.65 0.10 33.61
CA GLY A 50 55.48 -0.57 34.59
C GLY A 50 56.97 -0.61 34.21
N THR A 51 57.30 -0.67 32.90
CA THR A 51 58.70 -0.55 32.45
C THR A 51 59.22 0.88 32.68
N LEU A 52 58.41 1.91 32.46
CA LEU A 52 58.82 3.32 32.60
C LEU A 52 58.90 3.77 34.07
N THR A 53 57.98 3.32 34.92
CA THR A 53 57.91 3.74 36.34
C THR A 53 58.74 2.88 37.27
N ASP A 54 58.71 1.56 37.06
CA ASP A 54 59.26 0.59 38.01
C ASP A 54 60.49 -0.16 37.48
N GLY A 55 60.97 0.18 36.27
CA GLY A 55 62.09 -0.49 35.60
C GLY A 55 61.79 -1.96 35.24
N ALA A 56 60.54 -2.38 35.17
CA ALA A 56 60.14 -3.73 34.79
C ALA A 56 60.61 -4.10 33.39
N PRO A 57 60.88 -5.37 33.08
CA PRO A 57 61.21 -5.76 31.69
C PRO A 57 60.06 -5.45 30.73
N LEU A 58 60.40 -5.13 29.49
CA LEU A 58 59.42 -4.88 28.44
C LEU A 58 58.44 -6.04 28.32
N PRO A 59 57.13 -5.78 28.16
CA PRO A 59 56.14 -6.83 28.03
C PRO A 59 56.42 -7.70 26.81
N GLY A 60 56.43 -9.03 27.01
CA GLY A 60 56.65 -9.97 25.91
C GLY A 60 55.53 -9.87 24.85
N ALA A 61 55.91 -9.85 23.56
CA ALA A 61 54.97 -9.70 22.46
C ALA A 61 54.04 -10.90 22.24
N ALA A 62 54.38 -12.09 22.76
CA ALA A 62 53.66 -13.33 22.45
C ALA A 62 52.21 -13.32 23.01
N LEU A 63 52.03 -12.97 24.28
CA LEU A 63 50.69 -12.94 24.88
C LEU A 63 49.74 -11.92 24.21
N PRO A 64 50.14 -10.65 24.00
CA PRO A 64 49.30 -9.69 23.28
C PRO A 64 49.02 -10.14 21.85
N ALA A 65 49.96 -10.76 21.15
CA ALA A 65 49.72 -11.26 19.78
C ALA A 65 48.66 -12.38 19.76
N VAL A 66 48.75 -13.36 20.67
CA VAL A 66 47.73 -14.43 20.78
C VAL A 66 46.37 -13.87 21.14
N LEU A 67 46.27 -12.93 22.09
CA LEU A 67 45.03 -12.29 22.48
C LEU A 67 44.43 -11.49 21.32
N THR A 68 45.27 -10.79 20.53
CA THR A 68 44.81 -10.03 19.35
C THR A 68 44.27 -10.96 18.28
N VAL A 69 44.91 -12.07 17.96
CA VAL A 69 44.42 -13.06 16.99
C VAL A 69 43.08 -13.64 17.47
N GLY A 70 42.99 -14.04 18.74
CA GLY A 70 41.76 -14.55 19.36
C GLY A 70 40.62 -13.52 19.29
N PHE A 71 40.93 -12.25 19.59
CA PHE A 71 39.99 -11.14 19.49
C PHE A 71 39.48 -10.92 18.06
N VAL A 72 40.37 -10.94 17.06
CA VAL A 72 39.98 -10.77 15.64
C VAL A 72 39.06 -11.91 15.21
N LEU A 73 39.40 -13.14 15.52
CA LEU A 73 38.56 -14.31 15.18
C LEU A 73 37.20 -14.24 15.88
N LEU A 74 37.17 -13.92 17.17
CA LEU A 74 35.90 -13.79 17.91
C LEU A 74 35.05 -12.63 17.39
N SER A 75 35.67 -11.48 17.10
CA SER A 75 35.01 -10.33 16.49
C SER A 75 34.41 -10.67 15.13
N PHE A 76 35.15 -11.41 14.30
CA PHE A 76 34.63 -11.85 12.99
C PHE A 76 33.38 -12.73 13.14
N VAL A 77 33.43 -13.72 14.03
CA VAL A 77 32.30 -14.63 14.28
C VAL A 77 31.07 -13.87 14.80
N THR A 78 31.26 -12.98 15.78
CA THR A 78 30.16 -12.22 16.38
C THR A 78 29.56 -11.22 15.38
N HIS A 79 30.37 -10.52 14.56
CA HIS A 79 29.89 -9.65 13.51
C HIS A 79 29.14 -10.43 12.42
N LEU A 80 29.61 -11.63 12.04
CA LEU A 80 28.91 -12.48 11.08
C LEU A 80 27.52 -12.89 11.58
N GLN A 81 27.41 -13.26 12.87
CA GLN A 81 26.13 -13.62 13.48
C GLN A 81 25.21 -12.39 13.63
N GLN A 82 25.76 -11.24 14.02
CA GLN A 82 25.03 -9.99 14.06
C GLN A 82 24.48 -9.64 12.67
N TYR A 83 25.31 -9.70 11.64
CA TYR A 83 24.92 -9.41 10.26
C TYR A 83 23.77 -10.32 9.79
N ARG A 84 23.89 -11.63 10.04
CA ARG A 84 22.83 -12.59 9.73
C ARG A 84 21.53 -12.28 10.47
N ALA A 85 21.61 -11.92 11.74
CA ALA A 85 20.46 -11.65 12.59
C ALA A 85 19.78 -10.31 12.26
N THR A 86 20.52 -9.31 11.82
CA THR A 86 19.97 -7.97 11.48
C THR A 86 19.53 -7.88 10.03
N TYR A 87 20.30 -8.38 9.07
CA TYR A 87 19.99 -8.26 7.65
C TYR A 87 19.34 -9.52 7.07
N GLY A 88 19.94 -10.68 7.26
CA GLY A 88 19.48 -11.91 6.62
C GLY A 88 18.03 -12.29 6.97
N LEU A 89 17.64 -12.12 8.23
CA LEU A 89 16.30 -12.45 8.70
C LEU A 89 15.24 -11.39 8.31
N VAL A 90 15.64 -10.14 8.12
CA VAL A 90 14.71 -9.04 7.80
C VAL A 90 14.17 -9.15 6.37
N TYR A 91 14.95 -9.59 5.40
CA TYR A 91 14.44 -9.82 4.04
C TYR A 91 13.31 -10.86 4.00
N GLY A 92 13.39 -11.90 4.85
CA GLY A 92 12.30 -12.85 5.05
C GLY A 92 11.04 -12.21 5.63
N GLU A 93 11.20 -11.25 6.55
CA GLU A 93 10.10 -10.48 7.14
C GLU A 93 9.42 -9.59 6.11
N VAL A 94 10.19 -8.88 5.28
CA VAL A 94 9.68 -8.04 4.19
C VAL A 94 8.82 -8.83 3.21
N LYS A 95 9.33 -9.98 2.75
CA LYS A 95 8.57 -10.89 1.90
C LYS A 95 7.25 -11.30 2.56
N THR A 96 7.32 -11.72 3.83
CA THR A 96 6.14 -12.17 4.58
C THR A 96 5.13 -11.04 4.75
N THR A 97 5.58 -9.83 5.07
CA THR A 97 4.73 -8.64 5.23
C THR A 97 4.02 -8.29 3.93
N ARG A 98 4.73 -8.27 2.79
CA ARG A 98 4.11 -8.02 1.48
C ARG A 98 3.06 -9.07 1.11
N LEU A 99 3.38 -10.36 1.31
CA LEU A 99 2.43 -11.44 1.06
C LEU A 99 1.18 -11.33 1.96
N ARG A 100 1.37 -11.00 3.25
CA ARG A 100 0.26 -10.80 4.19
C ARG A 100 -0.58 -9.58 3.85
N LEU A 101 0.04 -8.48 3.39
CA LEU A 101 -0.68 -7.29 2.91
C LEU A 101 -1.50 -7.63 1.67
N ALA A 102 -0.92 -8.31 0.68
CA ALA A 102 -1.63 -8.72 -0.53
C ALA A 102 -2.82 -9.63 -0.18
N GLU A 103 -2.61 -10.63 0.69
CA GLU A 103 -3.69 -11.53 1.15
C GLU A 103 -4.75 -10.77 1.96
N ARG A 104 -4.36 -9.76 2.74
CA ARG A 104 -5.30 -8.91 3.48
C ARG A 104 -6.14 -8.06 2.55
N LEU A 105 -5.49 -7.41 1.55
CA LEU A 105 -6.17 -6.62 0.54
C LEU A 105 -7.20 -7.45 -0.24
N ARG A 106 -6.85 -8.68 -0.64
CA ARG A 106 -7.78 -9.59 -1.32
C ARG A 106 -9.09 -9.81 -0.54
N LYS A 107 -9.02 -9.80 0.79
CA LYS A 107 -10.19 -10.03 1.69
C LYS A 107 -10.92 -8.76 2.10
N LEU A 108 -10.44 -7.58 1.71
CA LEU A 108 -11.14 -6.33 2.00
C LEU A 108 -12.38 -6.17 1.11
N PRO A 109 -13.44 -5.51 1.63
CA PRO A 109 -14.60 -5.18 0.81
C PRO A 109 -14.18 -4.37 -0.42
N LEU A 110 -14.77 -4.63 -1.59
CA LEU A 110 -14.45 -3.89 -2.81
C LEU A 110 -14.71 -2.39 -2.68
N GLY A 111 -15.66 -1.99 -1.84
CA GLY A 111 -15.91 -0.59 -1.51
C GLY A 111 -14.72 0.12 -0.85
N TYR A 112 -13.78 -0.60 -0.24
CA TYR A 112 -12.54 -0.02 0.28
C TYR A 112 -11.67 0.57 -0.84
N PHE A 113 -11.55 -0.14 -1.97
CA PHE A 113 -10.77 0.31 -3.14
C PHE A 113 -11.42 1.50 -3.86
N GLY A 114 -12.74 1.65 -3.77
CA GLY A 114 -13.44 2.82 -4.33
C GLY A 114 -13.26 4.11 -3.49
N LYS A 115 -12.77 3.99 -2.26
CA LYS A 115 -12.53 5.11 -1.34
C LYS A 115 -11.06 5.52 -1.27
N ARG A 116 -10.15 4.66 -1.70
CA ARG A 116 -8.71 4.87 -1.67
C ARG A 116 -8.12 4.94 -3.06
N ASP A 117 -7.13 5.80 -3.21
CA ASP A 117 -6.32 5.86 -4.41
C ASP A 117 -5.44 4.58 -4.50
N LEU A 118 -5.45 3.93 -5.66
CA LEU A 118 -4.61 2.77 -5.95
C LEU A 118 -3.12 3.11 -5.85
N ALA A 119 -2.73 4.33 -6.23
CA ALA A 119 -1.36 4.80 -6.08
C ALA A 119 -0.94 4.84 -4.61
N ASP A 120 -1.83 5.29 -3.70
CA ASP A 120 -1.58 5.29 -2.25
C ASP A 120 -1.42 3.87 -1.69
N LEU A 121 -2.23 2.90 -2.14
CA LEU A 121 -2.10 1.49 -1.75
C LEU A 121 -0.81 0.87 -2.27
N THR A 122 -0.44 1.15 -3.51
CA THR A 122 0.81 0.70 -4.12
C THR A 122 2.01 1.27 -3.37
N GLU A 123 2.00 2.56 -3.03
CA GLU A 123 3.02 3.21 -2.22
C GLU A 123 3.11 2.56 -0.82
N THR A 124 1.98 2.18 -0.21
CA THR A 124 2.00 1.48 1.08
C THR A 124 2.67 0.11 0.98
N ILE A 125 2.38 -0.69 -0.05
CA ILE A 125 2.96 -2.04 -0.23
C ILE A 125 4.44 -1.97 -0.61
N MET A 126 4.81 -1.04 -1.49
CA MET A 126 6.16 -0.96 -2.04
C MET A 126 7.04 0.01 -1.25
N GLY A 127 6.61 1.25 -1.10
CA GLY A 127 7.39 2.32 -0.48
C GLY A 127 7.41 2.25 1.05
N ASP A 128 6.24 2.12 1.70
CA ASP A 128 6.18 2.09 3.17
C ASP A 128 6.82 0.81 3.73
N VAL A 129 6.62 -0.35 3.09
CA VAL A 129 7.30 -1.60 3.50
C VAL A 129 8.81 -1.49 3.33
N ASN A 130 9.33 -0.84 2.26
CA ASN A 130 10.77 -0.60 2.09
C ASN A 130 11.32 0.33 3.19
N ARG A 131 10.60 1.39 3.55
CA ARG A 131 11.00 2.26 4.67
C ARG A 131 11.05 1.48 5.99
N MET A 132 10.08 0.61 6.22
CA MET A 132 10.07 -0.26 7.39
C MET A 132 11.19 -1.30 7.36
N GLU A 133 11.53 -1.85 6.20
CA GLU A 133 12.68 -2.76 6.02
C GLU A 133 13.96 -2.12 6.54
N HIS A 134 14.23 -0.87 6.15
CA HIS A 134 15.41 -0.15 6.61
C HIS A 134 15.41 0.03 8.14
N VAL A 135 14.27 0.37 8.72
CA VAL A 135 14.13 0.48 10.18
C VAL A 135 14.32 -0.86 10.88
N TRP A 136 13.76 -1.93 10.37
CA TRP A 136 13.90 -3.28 10.95
C TRP A 136 15.32 -3.80 10.89
N SER A 137 16.05 -3.55 9.79
CA SER A 137 17.40 -4.05 9.55
C SER A 137 18.48 -3.19 10.18
N HIS A 138 18.40 -1.86 10.04
CA HIS A 138 19.48 -0.95 10.39
C HIS A 138 19.26 -0.24 11.73
N VAL A 139 18.00 -0.07 12.17
CA VAL A 139 17.71 0.77 13.33
C VAL A 139 17.38 -0.05 14.57
N LEU A 140 16.36 -0.90 14.53
CA LEU A 140 15.82 -1.50 15.77
C LEU A 140 16.82 -2.39 16.49
N GLY A 141 17.40 -3.37 15.80
CA GLY A 141 18.36 -4.30 16.42
C GLY A 141 19.58 -3.56 16.95
N TYR A 142 20.08 -2.62 16.16
CA TYR A 142 21.27 -1.83 16.49
C TYR A 142 21.03 -0.87 17.66
N LEU A 143 19.98 -0.08 17.62
CA LEU A 143 19.64 0.90 18.65
C LEU A 143 19.41 0.25 20.01
N TYR A 144 18.58 -0.80 20.07
CA TYR A 144 18.31 -1.50 21.32
C TYR A 144 19.52 -2.28 21.84
N GLY A 145 20.32 -2.85 20.92
CA GLY A 145 21.60 -3.47 21.27
C GLY A 145 22.59 -2.46 21.86
N ALA A 146 22.69 -1.26 21.25
CA ALA A 146 23.54 -0.18 21.74
C ALA A 146 23.13 0.29 23.13
N TYR A 147 21.85 0.48 23.40
CA TYR A 147 21.36 0.89 24.72
C TYR A 147 21.67 -0.15 25.80
N ILE A 148 21.43 -1.44 25.51
CA ILE A 148 21.69 -2.51 26.47
C ILE A 148 23.18 -2.66 26.72
N SER A 149 24.04 -2.69 25.68
CA SER A 149 25.49 -2.81 25.83
C SER A 149 26.08 -1.62 26.59
N THR A 150 25.62 -0.39 26.30
CA THR A 150 26.07 0.79 27.04
C THR A 150 25.65 0.76 28.50
N ALA A 151 24.45 0.29 28.82
CA ALA A 151 24.01 0.14 30.21
C ALA A 151 24.90 -0.87 30.98
N ILE A 152 25.28 -1.98 30.33
CA ILE A 152 26.22 -2.97 30.91
C ILE A 152 27.58 -2.33 31.13
N ILE A 153 28.12 -1.61 30.13
CA ILE A 153 29.43 -0.95 30.23
C ILE A 153 29.39 0.15 31.30
N ALA A 154 28.33 0.96 31.36
CA ALA A 154 28.18 1.97 32.42
C ALA A 154 28.17 1.35 33.82
N LEU A 155 27.50 0.21 33.99
CA LEU A 155 27.49 -0.52 35.25
C LEU A 155 28.90 -1.01 35.60
N CYS A 156 29.66 -1.52 34.63
CA CYS A 156 31.06 -1.93 34.87
C CYS A 156 31.96 -0.73 35.26
N LEU A 157 31.80 0.40 34.54
CA LEU A 157 32.57 1.63 34.83
C LEU A 157 32.25 2.21 36.21
N LEU A 158 31.02 2.05 36.70
CA LEU A 158 30.59 2.50 38.02
C LEU A 158 31.44 1.89 39.15
N PHE A 159 31.85 0.64 38.99
CA PHE A 159 32.71 -0.09 39.96
C PHE A 159 34.17 0.39 39.95
N TYR A 160 34.63 1.04 38.87
CA TYR A 160 35.96 1.62 38.80
C TYR A 160 36.01 3.00 39.44
N ASP A 161 35.26 3.96 38.89
CA ASP A 161 35.09 5.29 39.48
C ASP A 161 33.80 5.93 39.00
N TRP A 162 32.85 6.16 39.91
CA TRP A 162 31.54 6.71 39.59
C TRP A 162 31.60 8.14 39.09
N ARG A 163 32.60 8.94 39.49
CA ARG A 163 32.79 10.35 39.11
C ARG A 163 33.20 10.45 37.63
N LEU A 164 34.17 9.61 37.26
CA LEU A 164 34.58 9.48 35.85
C LEU A 164 33.47 8.91 34.99
N MET A 165 32.69 7.95 35.48
CA MET A 165 31.56 7.38 34.77
C MET A 165 30.51 8.46 34.48
N ILE A 166 30.15 9.32 35.44
CA ILE A 166 29.23 10.43 35.23
C ILE A 166 29.84 11.44 34.24
N ALA A 167 31.11 11.82 34.40
CA ALA A 167 31.81 12.75 33.52
C ALA A 167 31.86 12.23 32.06
N CYS A 168 31.95 10.91 31.89
CA CYS A 168 31.94 10.24 30.58
C CYS A 168 30.55 10.20 29.93
N LEU A 169 29.50 9.88 30.69
CA LEU A 169 28.20 9.50 30.09
C LEU A 169 27.09 10.55 30.20
N TRP A 170 27.29 11.67 30.93
CA TRP A 170 26.25 12.70 31.08
C TRP A 170 25.74 13.28 29.76
N GLY A 171 26.63 13.37 28.77
CA GLY A 171 26.30 13.89 27.45
C GLY A 171 25.28 13.03 26.68
N VAL A 172 25.26 11.72 26.94
CA VAL A 172 24.36 10.78 26.27
C VAL A 172 22.88 11.10 26.58
N PRO A 173 22.40 11.10 27.85
CA PRO A 173 21.01 11.43 28.15
C PRO A 173 20.63 12.86 27.72
N VAL A 174 21.54 13.83 27.79
CA VAL A 174 21.27 15.21 27.35
C VAL A 174 21.11 15.27 25.82
N ALA A 175 21.99 14.61 25.06
CA ALA A 175 21.88 14.53 23.60
C ALA A 175 20.56 13.89 23.15
N PHE A 176 20.17 12.79 23.78
CA PHE A 176 18.87 12.15 23.51
C PHE A 176 17.68 13.03 23.94
N GLY A 177 17.78 13.71 25.09
CA GLY A 177 16.77 14.66 25.55
C GLY A 177 16.53 15.79 24.53
N LEU A 178 17.60 16.36 23.97
CA LEU A 178 17.54 17.37 22.93
C LEU A 178 16.85 16.82 21.67
N LEU A 179 17.23 15.61 21.23
CA LEU A 179 16.67 14.99 20.02
C LEU A 179 15.19 14.62 20.19
N PHE A 180 14.80 14.06 21.35
CA PHE A 180 13.40 13.78 21.63
C PHE A 180 12.57 15.06 21.77
N GLY A 181 13.15 16.13 22.32
CA GLY A 181 12.52 17.46 22.38
C GLY A 181 12.25 18.05 20.98
N SER A 182 13.13 17.80 20.01
CA SER A 182 12.98 18.27 18.63
C SER A 182 11.95 17.48 17.79
N ARG A 183 11.42 16.34 18.30
CA ARG A 183 10.54 15.42 17.57
C ARG A 183 9.35 16.11 16.89
N LYS A 184 8.69 17.06 17.58
CA LYS A 184 7.53 17.77 17.03
C LYS A 184 7.92 18.64 15.84
N ILE A 185 9.07 19.31 15.92
CA ILE A 185 9.61 20.15 14.85
C ILE A 185 9.99 19.28 13.64
N ALA A 186 10.69 18.18 13.87
CA ALA A 186 11.05 17.22 12.82
C ALA A 186 9.82 16.63 12.12
N ALA A 187 8.79 16.25 12.87
CA ALA A 187 7.54 15.73 12.32
C ALA A 187 6.80 16.77 11.46
N GLN A 188 6.70 18.02 11.93
CA GLN A 188 6.09 19.11 11.17
C GLN A 188 6.86 19.42 9.88
N ASN A 189 8.18 19.48 9.94
CA ASN A 189 9.02 19.70 8.76
C ASN A 189 8.85 18.54 7.74
N SER A 190 8.83 17.31 8.20
CA SER A 190 8.60 16.13 7.35
C SER A 190 7.24 16.18 6.65
N GLU A 191 6.18 16.57 7.36
CA GLU A 191 4.83 16.71 6.79
C GLU A 191 4.79 17.82 5.72
N VAL A 192 5.41 18.97 5.98
CA VAL A 192 5.47 20.09 5.02
C VAL A 192 6.26 19.71 3.79
N THR A 193 7.42 19.06 3.94
CA THR A 193 8.23 18.55 2.82
C THR A 193 7.47 17.52 1.99
N LYS A 194 6.77 16.58 2.64
CA LYS A 194 5.94 15.57 1.96
C LYS A 194 4.82 16.21 1.14
N LYS A 195 4.10 17.19 1.70
CA LYS A 195 3.04 17.91 0.98
C LYS A 195 3.59 18.68 -0.24
N ALA A 196 4.80 19.24 -0.12
CA ALA A 196 5.45 19.90 -1.24
C ALA A 196 5.89 18.91 -2.33
N ALA A 197 6.44 17.75 -1.95
CA ALA A 197 6.81 16.67 -2.87
C ALA A 197 5.59 16.13 -3.64
N LEU A 198 4.46 15.89 -2.95
CA LEU A 198 3.22 15.46 -3.59
C LEU A 198 2.74 16.46 -4.64
N ARG A 199 2.76 17.77 -4.33
CA ARG A 199 2.37 18.82 -5.31
C ARG A 199 3.24 18.82 -6.57
N VAL A 200 4.53 18.49 -6.44
CA VAL A 200 5.43 18.34 -7.59
C VAL A 200 5.05 17.08 -8.38
N SER A 201 4.86 15.96 -7.69
CA SER A 201 4.43 14.69 -8.32
C SER A 201 3.11 14.83 -9.07
N ASP A 202 2.11 15.43 -8.44
CA ASP A 202 0.79 15.70 -9.05
C ASP A 202 0.94 16.59 -10.30
N GLY A 203 1.80 17.63 -10.23
CA GLY A 203 2.07 18.51 -11.37
C GLY A 203 2.77 17.80 -12.53
N ILE A 204 3.69 16.90 -12.24
CA ILE A 204 4.36 16.08 -13.28
C ILE A 204 3.34 15.10 -13.90
N GLN A 205 2.54 14.44 -13.09
CA GLN A 205 1.52 13.51 -13.56
C GLN A 205 0.50 14.24 -14.44
N GLU A 206 -0.02 15.37 -13.99
CA GLU A 206 -0.94 16.23 -14.78
C GLU A 206 -0.33 16.64 -16.12
N ALA A 207 0.97 16.98 -16.16
CA ALA A 207 1.69 17.29 -17.40
C ALA A 207 1.73 16.12 -18.37
N LEU A 208 2.02 14.92 -17.85
CA LEU A 208 2.12 13.72 -18.68
C LEU A 208 0.76 13.27 -19.22
N GLU A 209 -0.27 13.31 -18.38
CA GLU A 209 -1.63 12.94 -18.78
C GLU A 209 -2.20 13.90 -19.84
N ASN A 210 -1.93 15.20 -19.71
CA ASN A 210 -2.49 16.24 -20.57
C ASN A 210 -1.49 16.81 -21.59
N VAL A 211 -0.40 16.10 -21.88
CA VAL A 211 0.66 16.61 -22.78
C VAL A 211 0.14 16.98 -24.18
N ARG A 212 -0.85 16.24 -24.67
CA ARG A 212 -1.47 16.50 -25.99
C ARG A 212 -2.26 17.81 -25.99
N GLU A 213 -3.06 18.04 -24.97
CA GLU A 213 -3.87 19.24 -24.78
C GLU A 213 -3.01 20.47 -24.55
N ILE A 214 -1.95 20.36 -23.73
CA ILE A 214 -0.98 21.42 -23.46
C ILE A 214 -0.30 21.85 -24.78
N ARG A 215 0.14 20.88 -25.59
CA ARG A 215 0.76 21.14 -26.91
C ARG A 215 -0.25 21.69 -27.91
N ALA A 216 -1.44 21.13 -27.99
CA ALA A 216 -2.48 21.60 -28.91
C ALA A 216 -2.89 23.06 -28.61
N ALA A 217 -2.81 23.47 -27.33
CA ALA A 217 -3.11 24.83 -26.91
C ALA A 217 -1.89 25.77 -26.93
N ASN A 218 -0.67 25.32 -27.26
CA ASN A 218 0.60 26.06 -27.20
C ASN A 218 0.83 26.72 -25.83
N GLN A 219 0.62 25.94 -24.74
CA GLN A 219 0.73 26.43 -23.35
C GLN A 219 1.91 25.79 -22.59
N GLU A 220 2.90 25.22 -23.27
CA GLU A 220 4.03 24.52 -22.66
C GLU A 220 4.82 25.42 -21.70
N GLU A 221 5.17 26.63 -22.15
CA GLU A 221 5.97 27.56 -21.32
C GLU A 221 5.24 27.98 -20.05
N ARG A 222 3.94 28.27 -20.16
CA ARG A 222 3.11 28.65 -19.01
C ARG A 222 3.00 27.49 -18.00
N TYR A 223 2.79 26.27 -18.52
CA TYR A 223 2.64 25.08 -17.68
C TYR A 223 3.96 24.76 -16.98
N LEU A 224 5.08 24.77 -17.71
CA LEU A 224 6.41 24.53 -17.17
C LEU A 224 6.79 25.58 -16.10
N ALA A 225 6.45 26.85 -16.31
CA ALA A 225 6.69 27.90 -15.32
C ALA A 225 5.98 27.57 -13.98
N GLY A 226 4.72 27.11 -14.03
CA GLY A 226 3.99 26.68 -12.83
C GLY A 226 4.58 25.43 -12.16
N LEU A 227 5.11 24.51 -12.96
CA LEU A 227 5.78 23.31 -12.44
C LEU A 227 7.13 23.67 -11.79
N TYR A 228 7.91 24.54 -12.41
CA TYR A 228 9.17 25.03 -11.83
C TYR A 228 8.94 25.75 -10.50
N GLU A 229 7.88 26.53 -10.36
CA GLU A 229 7.54 27.17 -9.08
C GLU A 229 7.25 26.12 -7.98
N LYS A 230 6.51 25.04 -8.31
CA LYS A 230 6.26 23.93 -7.36
C LYS A 230 7.57 23.24 -6.94
N ILE A 231 8.49 23.01 -7.90
CA ILE A 231 9.81 22.38 -7.65
C ILE A 231 10.65 23.28 -6.74
N ASP A 232 10.71 24.59 -7.03
CA ASP A 232 11.47 25.58 -6.26
C ASP A 232 10.95 25.71 -4.82
N GLN A 233 9.62 25.66 -4.65
CA GLN A 233 9.01 25.62 -3.31
C GLN A 233 9.37 24.33 -2.56
N HIS A 234 9.34 23.17 -3.23
CA HIS A 234 9.75 21.89 -2.63
C HIS A 234 11.22 21.94 -2.20
N GLU A 235 12.12 22.43 -3.06
CA GLU A 235 13.55 22.57 -2.75
C GLU A 235 13.76 23.43 -1.50
N LYS A 236 13.18 24.65 -1.44
CA LYS A 236 13.29 25.57 -0.30
C LYS A 236 12.82 24.95 1.02
N VAL A 237 11.70 24.24 0.97
CA VAL A 237 11.14 23.57 2.15
C VAL A 237 12.02 22.40 2.59
N THR A 238 12.55 21.63 1.64
CA THR A 238 13.46 20.50 1.92
C THR A 238 14.75 20.98 2.56
N ILE A 239 15.42 22.00 1.97
CA ILE A 239 16.64 22.59 2.52
C ILE A 239 16.40 23.08 3.96
N ARG A 240 15.30 23.81 4.20
CA ARG A 240 14.98 24.31 5.55
C ARG A 240 14.72 23.17 6.54
N GLY A 241 14.03 22.12 6.11
CA GLY A 241 13.74 20.93 6.90
C GLY A 241 15.01 20.19 7.29
N GLU A 242 15.91 19.96 6.31
CA GLU A 242 17.18 19.27 6.53
C GLU A 242 18.14 20.07 7.42
N LEU A 243 18.28 21.39 7.18
CA LEU A 243 19.09 22.25 8.03
C LEU A 243 18.60 22.25 9.48
N THR A 244 17.28 22.30 9.69
CA THR A 244 16.70 22.27 11.04
C THR A 244 16.96 20.93 11.73
N THR A 245 16.72 19.81 11.03
CA THR A 245 16.95 18.48 11.57
C THR A 245 18.45 18.23 11.81
N GLY A 246 19.28 18.60 10.84
CA GLY A 246 20.74 18.49 10.94
C GLY A 246 21.32 19.31 12.10
N LEU A 247 20.78 20.51 12.38
CA LEU A 247 21.20 21.30 13.52
C LEU A 247 21.00 20.57 14.85
N PHE A 248 19.82 19.95 15.07
CA PHE A 248 19.55 19.21 16.30
C PHE A 248 20.40 17.94 16.43
N VAL A 249 20.59 17.19 15.35
CA VAL A 249 21.41 15.98 15.32
C VAL A 249 22.89 16.32 15.58
N ASN A 250 23.43 17.34 14.90
CA ASN A 250 24.83 17.75 15.11
C ASN A 250 25.04 18.35 16.49
N ALA A 251 24.11 19.18 17.00
CA ALA A 251 24.19 19.71 18.36
C ALA A 251 24.20 18.58 19.40
N ALA A 252 23.35 17.56 19.24
CA ALA A 252 23.33 16.38 20.10
C ALA A 252 24.67 15.64 20.07
N SER A 253 25.27 15.42 18.88
CA SER A 253 26.59 14.79 18.73
C SER A 253 27.70 15.60 19.40
N VAL A 254 27.70 16.93 19.25
CA VAL A 254 28.67 17.81 19.91
C VAL A 254 28.52 17.75 21.43
N ILE A 255 27.30 17.83 21.96
CA ILE A 255 27.03 17.73 23.40
C ILE A 255 27.55 16.39 23.96
N MET A 256 27.29 15.29 23.26
CA MET A 256 27.78 13.98 23.66
C MET A 256 29.32 13.96 23.73
N ARG A 257 30.01 14.55 22.75
CA ARG A 257 31.48 14.61 22.71
C ARG A 257 32.10 15.53 23.76
N LEU A 258 31.36 16.45 24.35
CA LEU A 258 31.81 17.20 25.51
C LEU A 258 32.10 16.30 26.72
N GLY A 259 31.50 15.10 26.77
CA GLY A 259 31.86 14.08 27.75
C GLY A 259 33.32 13.67 27.73
N VAL A 260 34.02 13.75 26.58
CA VAL A 260 35.48 13.52 26.53
C VAL A 260 36.23 14.60 27.32
N ALA A 261 35.89 15.88 27.06
CA ALA A 261 36.53 17.00 27.73
C ALA A 261 36.29 16.94 29.26
N THR A 262 35.05 16.69 29.67
CA THR A 262 34.72 16.58 31.11
C THR A 262 35.40 15.39 31.77
N THR A 263 35.57 14.27 31.08
CA THR A 263 36.31 13.10 31.56
C THR A 263 37.80 13.43 31.77
N ILE A 264 38.42 14.14 30.79
CA ILE A 264 39.83 14.57 30.90
C ILE A 264 40.00 15.53 32.07
N LEU A 265 39.16 16.57 32.20
CA LEU A 265 39.23 17.53 33.28
C LEU A 265 39.04 16.91 34.67
N THR A 266 38.02 16.06 34.81
CA THR A 266 37.74 15.36 36.06
C THR A 266 38.87 14.40 36.39
N GLY A 267 39.33 13.60 35.40
CA GLY A 267 40.40 12.65 35.57
C GLY A 267 41.74 13.33 35.95
N ALA A 268 42.10 14.41 35.28
CA ALA A 268 43.29 15.21 35.61
C ALA A 268 43.24 15.74 37.07
N SER A 269 42.08 16.26 37.50
CA SER A 269 41.86 16.74 38.86
C SER A 269 42.02 15.59 39.90
N LEU A 270 41.49 14.42 39.58
CA LEU A 270 41.56 13.24 40.45
C LEU A 270 42.98 12.64 40.51
N ILE A 271 43.75 12.69 39.42
CA ILE A 271 45.17 12.28 39.40
C ILE A 271 46.00 13.26 40.24
N LEU A 272 45.82 14.58 40.05
CA LEU A 272 46.54 15.59 40.83
C LEU A 272 46.25 15.51 42.32
N SER A 273 45.06 15.04 42.72
CA SER A 273 44.69 14.81 44.12
C SER A 273 45.08 13.43 44.63
N GLY A 274 45.77 12.61 43.84
CA GLY A 274 46.23 11.27 44.21
C GLY A 274 45.12 10.23 44.43
N GLN A 275 43.92 10.48 43.90
CA GLN A 275 42.74 9.60 44.12
C GLN A 275 42.59 8.50 43.08
N ILE A 276 43.18 8.67 41.89
CA ILE A 276 43.22 7.67 40.82
C ILE A 276 44.59 7.66 40.15
N ASP A 277 44.94 6.53 39.52
CA ASP A 277 46.13 6.41 38.68
C ASP A 277 45.84 6.82 37.24
N PHE A 278 46.90 7.19 36.51
CA PHE A 278 46.81 7.50 35.07
C PHE A 278 46.15 6.37 34.27
N MET A 279 46.40 5.13 34.61
CA MET A 279 45.81 3.97 33.91
C MET A 279 44.29 3.92 34.01
N VAL A 280 43.70 4.39 35.12
CA VAL A 280 42.24 4.47 35.28
C VAL A 280 41.67 5.51 34.30
N LEU A 281 42.26 6.71 34.25
CA LEU A 281 41.83 7.72 33.26
C LEU A 281 41.99 7.22 31.84
N PHE A 282 43.10 6.55 31.52
CA PHE A 282 43.36 6.00 30.21
C PHE A 282 42.30 4.94 29.82
N LEU A 283 41.89 4.07 30.75
CA LEU A 283 40.80 3.12 30.53
C LEU A 283 39.49 3.83 30.14
N PHE A 284 39.12 4.89 30.87
CA PHE A 284 37.91 5.64 30.56
C PHE A 284 37.99 6.31 29.18
N LEU A 285 39.13 6.87 28.79
CA LEU A 285 39.33 7.46 27.45
C LEU A 285 39.27 6.44 26.33
N LEU A 286 39.77 5.21 26.55
CA LEU A 286 39.64 4.11 25.60
C LEU A 286 38.17 3.71 25.42
N VAL A 287 37.46 3.52 26.53
CA VAL A 287 36.05 3.09 26.51
C VAL A 287 35.15 4.14 25.84
N ILE A 288 35.39 5.41 26.11
CA ILE A 288 34.57 6.53 25.57
C ILE A 288 34.56 6.53 24.03
N THR A 289 35.72 6.21 23.40
CA THR A 289 35.82 6.18 21.92
C THR A 289 34.92 5.12 21.29
N ARG A 290 34.59 4.06 22.04
CA ARG A 290 33.74 2.98 21.56
C ARG A 290 32.28 3.11 21.99
N VAL A 291 32.04 3.66 23.18
CA VAL A 291 30.66 3.84 23.67
C VAL A 291 29.91 4.89 22.85
N TYR A 292 30.57 5.93 22.34
CA TYR A 292 29.91 6.98 21.57
C TYR A 292 29.55 6.56 20.13
N ALA A 293 30.33 5.67 19.50
CA ALA A 293 30.10 5.29 18.11
C ALA A 293 28.68 4.73 17.82
N PRO A 294 28.12 3.82 18.63
CA PRO A 294 26.73 3.36 18.46
C PRO A 294 25.70 4.48 18.63
N PHE A 295 25.99 5.47 19.48
CA PHE A 295 25.07 6.58 19.69
C PHE A 295 25.11 7.59 18.55
N ASP A 296 26.30 7.93 18.01
CA ASP A 296 26.42 8.77 16.81
C ASP A 296 25.61 8.20 15.66
N GLN A 297 25.70 6.89 15.43
CA GLN A 297 24.90 6.22 14.41
C GLN A 297 23.40 6.25 14.75
N SER A 298 23.04 6.01 16.01
CA SER A 298 21.65 6.05 16.47
C SER A 298 21.02 7.42 16.34
N LEU A 299 21.76 8.51 16.60
CA LEU A 299 21.28 9.88 16.45
C LEU A 299 20.86 10.17 15.01
N ALA A 300 21.63 9.70 14.02
CA ALA A 300 21.30 9.84 12.61
C ALA A 300 20.03 9.04 12.22
N LEU A 301 19.86 7.85 12.78
CA LEU A 301 18.76 6.92 12.44
C LEU A 301 17.45 7.23 13.20
N ILE A 302 17.49 7.97 14.33
CA ILE A 302 16.27 8.30 15.10
C ILE A 302 15.31 9.19 14.29
N ALA A 303 15.83 10.12 13.49
CA ALA A 303 15.00 10.95 12.61
C ALA A 303 14.22 10.08 11.61
N GLU A 304 14.87 9.10 11.02
CA GLU A 304 14.25 8.13 10.11
C GLU A 304 13.20 7.25 10.82
N MET A 305 13.48 6.84 12.06
CA MET A 305 12.52 6.10 12.89
C MET A 305 11.24 6.89 13.16
N PHE A 306 11.30 8.22 13.29
CA PHE A 306 10.10 9.06 13.46
C PHE A 306 9.28 9.14 12.17
N ILE A 307 9.95 9.26 11.03
CA ILE A 307 9.29 9.30 9.70
C ILE A 307 8.64 7.95 9.39
N SER A 308 9.31 6.86 9.69
CA SER A 308 8.81 5.50 9.44
C SER A 308 7.58 5.12 10.27
N GLN A 309 7.31 5.84 11.36
CA GLN A 309 6.11 5.62 12.17
C GLN A 309 4.83 5.83 11.35
N VAL A 310 4.81 6.83 10.46
CA VAL A 310 3.68 7.06 9.55
C VAL A 310 3.49 5.87 8.61
N SER A 311 4.58 5.31 8.09
CA SER A 311 4.55 4.10 7.25
C SER A 311 4.00 2.88 8.01
N ALA A 312 4.41 2.70 9.28
CA ALA A 312 3.89 1.64 10.13
C ALA A 312 2.38 1.80 10.42
N ASP A 313 1.92 3.04 10.65
CA ASP A 313 0.51 3.33 10.90
C ASP A 313 -0.35 3.01 9.66
N ARG A 314 0.12 3.34 8.46
CA ARG A 314 -0.57 3.01 7.18
C ARG A 314 -0.64 1.50 6.94
N ILE A 315 0.43 0.76 7.21
CA ILE A 315 0.45 -0.71 7.14
C ILE A 315 -0.55 -1.30 8.15
N ASN A 316 -0.55 -0.81 9.39
CA ASN A 316 -1.47 -1.26 10.42
C ASN A 316 -2.92 -0.94 10.08
N GLU A 317 -3.22 0.20 9.47
CA GLU A 317 -4.56 0.57 9.02
C GLU A 317 -5.14 -0.50 8.06
N ILE A 318 -4.35 -1.00 7.10
CA ILE A 318 -4.78 -2.09 6.21
C ILE A 318 -5.07 -3.36 7.02
N TYR A 319 -4.22 -3.70 8.00
CA TYR A 319 -4.44 -4.88 8.84
C TYR A 319 -5.65 -4.75 9.78
N GLU A 320 -5.95 -3.56 10.25
CA GLU A 320 -7.05 -3.28 11.17
C GLU A 320 -8.39 -3.06 10.46
N THR A 321 -8.37 -2.72 9.16
CA THR A 321 -9.60 -2.58 8.37
C THR A 321 -10.40 -3.88 8.39
N PRO A 322 -11.69 -3.84 8.74
CA PRO A 322 -12.53 -5.05 8.77
C PRO A 322 -12.57 -5.75 7.40
N ILE A 323 -12.38 -7.07 7.41
CA ILE A 323 -12.58 -7.88 6.20
C ILE A 323 -14.05 -8.13 5.97
N ALA A 324 -14.44 -8.31 4.71
CA ALA A 324 -15.75 -8.83 4.38
C ALA A 324 -15.90 -10.24 4.99
N LYS A 325 -16.98 -10.45 5.74
CA LYS A 325 -17.28 -11.74 6.37
C LYS A 325 -18.57 -12.28 5.79
N GLY A 326 -18.65 -13.60 5.66
CA GLY A 326 -19.85 -14.28 5.20
C GLY A 326 -19.67 -15.79 5.26
N ALA A 327 -20.75 -16.50 4.97
CA ALA A 327 -20.72 -17.95 4.86
C ALA A 327 -19.92 -18.36 3.60
N GLU A 328 -19.07 -19.37 3.76
CA GLU A 328 -18.27 -19.97 2.67
C GLU A 328 -19.12 -20.89 1.76
N THR A 329 -20.43 -20.93 1.96
CA THR A 329 -21.37 -21.68 1.16
C THR A 329 -22.54 -20.80 0.78
N PHE A 330 -22.92 -20.85 -0.52
CA PHE A 330 -24.10 -20.18 -1.07
C PHE A 330 -24.98 -21.21 -1.75
N ARG A 331 -26.25 -21.32 -1.31
CA ARG A 331 -27.23 -22.29 -1.84
C ARG A 331 -28.58 -21.58 -2.03
N PRO A 332 -28.73 -20.76 -3.07
CA PRO A 332 -30.00 -20.10 -3.35
C PRO A 332 -31.04 -21.07 -3.88
N GLN A 333 -32.33 -20.74 -3.65
CA GLN A 333 -33.46 -21.41 -4.28
C GLN A 333 -33.92 -20.60 -5.50
N GLY A 334 -33.27 -20.84 -6.63
CA GLY A 334 -33.39 -19.99 -7.82
C GLY A 334 -32.46 -18.78 -7.78
N HIS A 335 -32.62 -17.85 -8.75
CA HIS A 335 -31.71 -16.72 -8.92
C HIS A 335 -32.46 -15.37 -9.03
N ASP A 336 -33.66 -15.27 -8.43
CA ASP A 336 -34.35 -13.98 -8.32
C ASP A 336 -33.55 -13.02 -7.46
N ILE A 337 -33.35 -11.79 -7.90
CA ILE A 337 -32.72 -10.72 -7.12
C ILE A 337 -33.82 -9.81 -6.58
N ILE A 338 -33.96 -9.74 -5.26
CA ILE A 338 -34.98 -8.92 -4.61
C ILE A 338 -34.31 -7.81 -3.80
N PHE A 339 -34.63 -6.55 -4.15
CA PHE A 339 -34.34 -5.38 -3.35
C PHE A 339 -35.54 -5.08 -2.46
N ASP A 340 -35.33 -5.03 -1.16
CA ASP A 340 -36.37 -4.84 -0.17
C ASP A 340 -36.00 -3.64 0.74
N HIS A 341 -36.63 -2.48 0.47
CA HIS A 341 -36.42 -1.21 1.19
C HIS A 341 -34.94 -0.79 1.28
N VAL A 342 -34.19 -0.93 0.19
CA VAL A 342 -32.74 -0.72 0.16
C VAL A 342 -32.39 0.76 0.20
N GLY A 343 -31.58 1.13 1.19
CA GLY A 343 -30.93 2.43 1.31
C GLY A 343 -29.41 2.30 1.19
N PHE A 344 -28.77 3.29 0.54
CA PHE A 344 -27.32 3.32 0.40
C PHE A 344 -26.75 4.73 0.33
N ALA A 345 -25.58 4.94 0.97
CA ALA A 345 -24.82 6.17 0.92
C ALA A 345 -23.33 5.89 0.65
N TYR A 346 -22.74 6.68 -0.24
CA TYR A 346 -21.26 6.79 -0.31
C TYR A 346 -20.82 7.82 0.73
N ASP A 347 -20.22 7.37 1.82
CA ASP A 347 -19.87 8.17 2.99
C ASP A 347 -21.07 8.95 3.56
N LYS A 348 -21.15 10.26 3.33
CA LYS A 348 -22.25 11.12 3.80
C LYS A 348 -23.32 11.41 2.73
N LYS A 349 -23.05 11.06 1.44
CA LYS A 349 -23.95 11.33 0.33
C LYS A 349 -24.89 10.16 0.11
N GLN A 350 -26.15 10.31 0.50
CA GLN A 350 -27.19 9.31 0.22
C GLN A 350 -27.51 9.25 -1.27
N VAL A 351 -27.46 8.03 -1.83
CA VAL A 351 -27.69 7.77 -3.26
C VAL A 351 -28.96 6.97 -3.48
N LEU A 352 -29.24 5.96 -2.65
CA LEU A 352 -30.49 5.20 -2.73
C LEU A 352 -31.31 5.42 -1.47
N ARG A 353 -32.62 5.55 -1.67
CA ARG A 353 -33.59 5.81 -0.62
C ARG A 353 -34.80 4.91 -0.83
N ASP A 354 -34.92 3.87 -0.01
CA ASP A 354 -36.09 2.99 -0.03
C ASP A 354 -36.38 2.35 -1.40
N VAL A 355 -35.35 1.75 -2.01
CA VAL A 355 -35.44 1.10 -3.33
C VAL A 355 -35.95 -0.33 -3.15
N SER A 356 -37.10 -0.64 -3.80
CA SER A 356 -37.72 -1.96 -3.79
C SER A 356 -38.12 -2.39 -5.19
N PHE A 357 -37.55 -3.50 -5.68
CA PHE A 357 -37.91 -4.16 -6.94
C PHE A 357 -37.43 -5.59 -6.97
N THR A 358 -37.93 -6.37 -7.95
CA THR A 358 -37.50 -7.74 -8.18
C THR A 358 -37.06 -7.93 -9.62
N ALA A 359 -35.83 -8.47 -9.80
CA ALA A 359 -35.35 -9.04 -11.06
C ALA A 359 -35.55 -10.54 -11.01
N LYS A 360 -36.49 -11.07 -11.80
CA LYS A 360 -36.87 -12.48 -11.77
C LYS A 360 -35.91 -13.36 -12.54
N GLU A 361 -35.80 -14.62 -12.11
CA GLU A 361 -35.03 -15.64 -12.79
C GLU A 361 -35.49 -15.80 -14.25
N GLY A 362 -34.52 -15.85 -15.17
CA GLY A 362 -34.80 -16.03 -16.60
C GLY A 362 -35.33 -14.78 -17.31
N GLU A 363 -35.53 -13.65 -16.62
CA GLU A 363 -35.98 -12.38 -17.17
C GLU A 363 -34.85 -11.35 -17.29
N VAL A 364 -35.00 -10.45 -18.26
CA VAL A 364 -34.15 -9.26 -18.42
C VAL A 364 -34.81 -8.08 -17.73
N THR A 365 -34.25 -7.64 -16.61
CA THR A 365 -34.66 -6.45 -15.88
C THR A 365 -33.74 -5.27 -16.20
N ALA A 366 -34.29 -4.17 -16.76
CA ALA A 366 -33.53 -3.00 -17.13
C ALA A 366 -33.70 -1.86 -16.10
N LEU A 367 -32.55 -1.34 -15.60
CA LEU A 367 -32.51 -0.13 -14.79
C LEU A 367 -32.34 1.10 -15.71
N VAL A 368 -33.31 2.00 -15.72
CA VAL A 368 -33.28 3.24 -16.50
C VAL A 368 -33.51 4.46 -15.61
N GLY A 369 -33.17 5.63 -16.08
CA GLY A 369 -33.35 6.88 -15.35
C GLY A 369 -32.27 7.92 -15.67
N PRO A 370 -32.40 9.16 -15.18
CA PRO A 370 -31.41 10.23 -15.38
C PRO A 370 -30.02 9.85 -14.83
N SER A 371 -28.97 10.55 -15.28
CA SER A 371 -27.64 10.43 -14.71
C SER A 371 -27.68 10.74 -13.21
N GLY A 372 -26.97 9.92 -12.40
CA GLY A 372 -26.95 10.08 -10.95
C GLY A 372 -28.17 9.54 -10.20
N SER A 373 -29.16 8.91 -10.87
CA SER A 373 -30.36 8.34 -10.21
C SER A 373 -30.06 7.08 -9.36
N GLY A 374 -28.87 6.47 -9.43
CA GLY A 374 -28.48 5.30 -8.63
C GLY A 374 -28.42 3.97 -9.37
N LYS A 375 -28.60 3.91 -10.70
CA LYS A 375 -28.59 2.69 -11.52
C LYS A 375 -27.35 1.81 -11.31
N SER A 376 -26.16 2.37 -11.54
CA SER A 376 -24.90 1.65 -11.38
C SER A 376 -24.65 1.26 -9.92
N THR A 377 -25.18 2.04 -8.97
CA THR A 377 -25.14 1.71 -7.55
C THR A 377 -25.99 0.47 -7.28
N CYS A 378 -27.22 0.36 -7.81
CA CYS A 378 -28.05 -0.84 -7.66
C CYS A 378 -27.34 -2.10 -8.18
N ALA A 379 -26.75 -2.05 -9.38
CA ALA A 379 -26.01 -3.21 -9.91
C ALA A 379 -24.81 -3.60 -9.04
N ARG A 380 -24.04 -2.62 -8.54
CA ARG A 380 -22.92 -2.88 -7.63
C ARG A 380 -23.37 -3.48 -6.29
N LEU A 381 -24.51 -3.04 -5.76
CA LEU A 381 -25.09 -3.60 -4.54
C LEU A 381 -25.66 -5.01 -4.75
N ALA A 382 -26.28 -5.29 -5.91
CA ALA A 382 -26.74 -6.63 -6.27
C ALA A 382 -25.62 -7.67 -6.20
N ALA A 383 -24.41 -7.29 -6.62
CA ALA A 383 -23.22 -8.13 -6.57
C ALA A 383 -22.44 -8.01 -5.25
N ARG A 384 -22.95 -7.31 -4.25
CA ARG A 384 -22.26 -7.03 -2.98
C ARG A 384 -20.83 -6.47 -3.17
N LEU A 385 -20.61 -5.68 -4.21
CA LEU A 385 -19.37 -4.89 -4.35
C LEU A 385 -19.28 -3.78 -3.30
N TRP A 386 -20.43 -3.41 -2.73
CA TRP A 386 -20.62 -2.51 -1.60
C TRP A 386 -21.70 -3.08 -0.69
N ASP A 387 -21.57 -2.86 0.63
CA ASP A 387 -22.61 -3.24 1.58
C ASP A 387 -23.67 -2.13 1.68
N ILE A 388 -24.94 -2.51 1.79
CA ILE A 388 -26.08 -1.59 1.96
C ILE A 388 -26.05 -0.90 3.32
N THR A 389 -26.69 0.27 3.43
CA THR A 389 -26.84 0.98 4.71
C THR A 389 -28.17 0.71 5.40
N ALA A 390 -29.20 0.31 4.65
CA ALA A 390 -30.52 -0.06 5.19
C ALA A 390 -31.23 -1.02 4.23
N GLY A 391 -32.23 -1.73 4.72
CA GLY A 391 -32.99 -2.70 3.95
C GLY A 391 -32.31 -4.05 3.82
N ARG A 392 -32.65 -4.80 2.76
CA ARG A 392 -32.11 -6.12 2.47
C ARG A 392 -32.05 -6.40 0.96
N ILE A 393 -31.02 -7.14 0.52
CA ILE A 393 -30.97 -7.70 -0.83
C ILE A 393 -30.88 -9.21 -0.70
N THR A 394 -31.73 -9.95 -1.42
CA THR A 394 -31.69 -11.40 -1.44
C THR A 394 -31.52 -11.92 -2.85
N VAL A 395 -30.84 -13.07 -2.99
CA VAL A 395 -30.73 -13.86 -4.20
C VAL A 395 -31.22 -15.25 -3.94
N GLY A 396 -32.27 -15.67 -4.65
CA GLY A 396 -32.93 -16.95 -4.41
C GLY A 396 -33.35 -17.16 -2.95
N GLY A 397 -33.83 -16.10 -2.30
CA GLY A 397 -34.25 -16.10 -0.90
C GLY A 397 -33.13 -15.97 0.14
N VAL A 398 -31.85 -16.04 -0.26
CA VAL A 398 -30.70 -15.90 0.65
C VAL A 398 -30.25 -14.43 0.73
N ASP A 399 -30.13 -13.90 1.94
CA ASP A 399 -29.59 -12.55 2.17
C ASP A 399 -28.10 -12.49 1.80
N ILE A 400 -27.76 -11.69 0.79
CA ILE A 400 -26.39 -11.61 0.27
C ILE A 400 -25.40 -11.05 1.30
N SER A 401 -25.86 -10.28 2.29
CA SER A 401 -24.99 -9.73 3.34
C SER A 401 -24.38 -10.81 4.25
N THR A 402 -24.99 -12.01 4.27
CA THR A 402 -24.56 -13.15 5.08
C THR A 402 -23.60 -14.09 4.34
N VAL A 403 -23.39 -13.93 3.02
CA VAL A 403 -22.56 -14.78 2.15
C VAL A 403 -21.21 -14.14 1.90
N ASP A 404 -20.12 -14.90 1.89
CA ASP A 404 -18.81 -14.37 1.51
C ASP A 404 -18.86 -13.81 0.07
N PRO A 405 -18.36 -12.57 -0.18
CA PRO A 405 -18.45 -11.96 -1.51
C PRO A 405 -17.78 -12.78 -2.63
N GLU A 406 -16.67 -13.47 -2.34
CA GLU A 406 -16.00 -14.33 -3.35
C GLU A 406 -16.90 -15.50 -3.73
N VAL A 407 -17.60 -16.08 -2.75
CA VAL A 407 -18.54 -17.20 -2.98
C VAL A 407 -19.78 -16.69 -3.71
N LEU A 408 -20.34 -15.55 -3.31
CA LEU A 408 -21.50 -14.95 -4.00
C LEU A 408 -21.18 -14.65 -5.47
N LEU A 409 -20.00 -14.09 -5.73
CA LEU A 409 -19.57 -13.71 -7.07
C LEU A 409 -19.34 -14.92 -8.02
N THR A 410 -19.31 -16.16 -7.53
CA THR A 410 -19.27 -17.34 -8.41
C THR A 410 -20.51 -17.41 -9.31
N ASP A 411 -21.66 -16.97 -8.80
CA ASP A 411 -22.95 -17.01 -9.50
C ASP A 411 -23.23 -15.75 -10.36
N TYR A 412 -22.26 -14.84 -10.46
CA TYR A 412 -22.38 -13.61 -11.23
C TYR A 412 -21.40 -13.55 -12.40
N SER A 413 -21.87 -13.29 -13.61
CA SER A 413 -21.08 -12.80 -14.74
C SER A 413 -21.28 -11.28 -14.88
N MET A 414 -20.20 -10.52 -15.07
CA MET A 414 -20.27 -9.07 -15.18
C MET A 414 -19.62 -8.59 -16.46
N VAL A 415 -20.30 -7.69 -17.16
CA VAL A 415 -19.77 -6.96 -18.31
C VAL A 415 -19.87 -5.47 -18.00
N PHE A 416 -18.72 -4.85 -17.77
CA PHE A 416 -18.62 -3.43 -17.41
C PHE A 416 -18.54 -2.54 -18.66
N GLN A 417 -18.92 -1.28 -18.51
CA GLN A 417 -18.76 -0.24 -19.53
C GLN A 417 -17.29 -0.04 -19.88
N ASP A 418 -16.46 0.16 -18.85
CA ASP A 418 -15.01 0.29 -19.00
C ASP A 418 -14.37 -1.10 -18.85
N VAL A 419 -13.98 -1.66 -19.98
CA VAL A 419 -13.34 -2.99 -20.01
C VAL A 419 -11.91 -2.89 -19.57
N VAL A 420 -11.57 -3.59 -18.48
CA VAL A 420 -10.20 -3.75 -18.00
C VAL A 420 -9.60 -5.06 -18.52
N LEU A 421 -8.47 -4.96 -19.22
CA LEU A 421 -7.68 -6.09 -19.69
C LEU A 421 -6.30 -6.08 -19.02
N PHE A 422 -5.75 -7.27 -18.81
CA PHE A 422 -4.43 -7.45 -18.23
C PHE A 422 -3.36 -7.45 -19.32
N ASP A 423 -2.15 -7.02 -18.97
CA ASP A 423 -1.00 -7.10 -19.87
C ASP A 423 -0.55 -8.55 -20.01
N ASP A 424 -1.29 -9.28 -20.84
CA ASP A 424 -1.13 -10.69 -21.12
C ASP A 424 -1.65 -10.98 -22.54
N THR A 425 -1.72 -12.24 -22.94
CA THR A 425 -2.26 -12.67 -24.23
C THR A 425 -3.79 -12.56 -24.28
N VAL A 426 -4.37 -12.63 -25.48
CA VAL A 426 -5.83 -12.73 -25.67
C VAL A 426 -6.37 -13.97 -24.94
N MET A 427 -5.68 -15.12 -25.08
CA MET A 427 -6.02 -16.38 -24.46
C MET A 427 -6.18 -16.25 -22.95
N GLU A 428 -5.15 -15.75 -22.29
CA GLU A 428 -5.14 -15.63 -20.82
C GLU A 428 -6.14 -14.60 -20.33
N ASN A 429 -6.34 -13.51 -21.08
CA ASN A 429 -7.39 -12.53 -20.77
C ASN A 429 -8.80 -13.15 -20.78
N ILE A 430 -9.12 -14.05 -21.71
CA ILE A 430 -10.41 -14.74 -21.74
C ILE A 430 -10.46 -15.80 -20.64
N ARG A 431 -9.36 -16.56 -20.40
CA ARG A 431 -9.26 -17.61 -19.38
C ARG A 431 -9.57 -17.15 -17.96
N LEU A 432 -9.42 -15.84 -17.69
CA LEU A 432 -9.86 -15.25 -16.40
C LEU A 432 -11.34 -15.50 -16.07
N GLY A 433 -12.18 -15.77 -17.06
CA GLY A 433 -13.60 -16.10 -16.84
C GLY A 433 -13.80 -17.37 -16.03
N LYS A 434 -12.93 -18.38 -16.18
CA LYS A 434 -13.07 -19.67 -15.50
C LYS A 434 -11.70 -20.23 -15.13
N ARG A 435 -11.46 -20.41 -13.85
CA ARG A 435 -10.19 -20.99 -13.35
C ARG A 435 -10.02 -22.41 -13.86
N GLY A 436 -8.88 -22.68 -14.50
CA GLY A 436 -8.54 -24.00 -15.02
C GLY A 436 -9.25 -24.36 -16.34
N ALA A 437 -9.84 -23.39 -17.04
CA ALA A 437 -10.43 -23.61 -18.37
C ALA A 437 -9.38 -24.10 -19.36
N THR A 438 -9.77 -25.10 -20.19
CA THR A 438 -8.93 -25.59 -21.28
C THR A 438 -8.88 -24.58 -22.43
N ASP A 439 -7.90 -24.74 -23.33
CA ASP A 439 -7.78 -23.88 -24.52
C ASP A 439 -9.02 -24.01 -25.43
N GLU A 440 -9.61 -25.22 -25.51
CA GLU A 440 -10.81 -25.49 -26.27
C GLU A 440 -12.02 -24.74 -25.70
N GLU A 441 -12.20 -24.72 -24.36
CA GLU A 441 -13.26 -23.97 -23.70
C GLU A 441 -13.09 -22.46 -23.93
N VAL A 442 -11.86 -21.94 -23.84
CA VAL A 442 -11.55 -20.53 -24.09
C VAL A 442 -11.86 -20.15 -25.55
N ARG A 443 -11.43 -20.98 -26.53
CA ARG A 443 -11.71 -20.76 -27.95
C ARG A 443 -13.22 -20.84 -28.25
N ALA A 444 -13.93 -21.77 -27.64
CA ALA A 444 -15.39 -21.88 -27.79
C ALA A 444 -16.11 -20.60 -27.28
N ALA A 445 -15.73 -20.10 -26.11
CA ALA A 445 -16.27 -18.86 -25.56
C ALA A 445 -15.89 -17.63 -26.42
N ALA A 446 -14.66 -17.58 -26.90
CA ALA A 446 -14.19 -16.52 -27.80
C ALA A 446 -15.00 -16.51 -29.12
N LYS A 447 -15.23 -17.66 -29.72
CA LYS A 447 -16.06 -17.82 -30.93
C LYS A 447 -17.50 -17.37 -30.69
N ALA A 448 -18.08 -17.78 -29.54
CA ALA A 448 -19.43 -17.33 -29.14
C ALA A 448 -19.50 -15.80 -28.93
N ALA A 449 -18.40 -15.17 -28.56
CA ALA A 449 -18.27 -13.72 -28.42
C ALA A 449 -17.87 -13.00 -29.73
N ASN A 450 -17.76 -13.71 -30.86
CA ASN A 450 -17.27 -13.19 -32.14
C ASN A 450 -15.85 -12.61 -32.09
N CYS A 451 -14.96 -13.23 -31.27
CA CYS A 451 -13.56 -12.82 -31.16
C CYS A 451 -12.69 -13.35 -32.31
N ASP A 452 -12.99 -14.53 -32.88
CA ASP A 452 -12.15 -15.22 -33.87
C ASP A 452 -11.76 -14.31 -35.04
N GLU A 453 -12.71 -13.52 -35.55
CA GLU A 453 -12.50 -12.65 -36.69
C GLU A 453 -11.35 -11.63 -36.52
N PHE A 454 -11.19 -11.06 -35.34
CA PHE A 454 -10.08 -10.14 -35.11
C PHE A 454 -8.84 -10.86 -34.60
N VAL A 455 -9.00 -11.95 -33.84
CA VAL A 455 -7.90 -12.73 -33.31
C VAL A 455 -7.09 -13.39 -34.45
N GLU A 456 -7.74 -13.88 -35.49
CA GLU A 456 -7.07 -14.44 -36.68
C GLU A 456 -6.21 -13.42 -37.43
N ARG A 457 -6.48 -12.13 -37.28
CA ARG A 457 -5.70 -11.04 -37.87
C ARG A 457 -4.49 -10.62 -37.03
N LEU A 458 -4.44 -11.07 -35.77
CA LEU A 458 -3.32 -10.75 -34.88
C LEU A 458 -2.08 -11.60 -35.22
N PRO A 459 -0.86 -11.06 -35.01
CA PRO A 459 0.39 -11.72 -35.43
C PRO A 459 0.59 -13.13 -34.88
N GLN A 460 0.09 -13.43 -33.69
CA GLN A 460 0.23 -14.70 -32.98
C GLN A 460 -1.15 -15.29 -32.60
N GLY A 461 -2.24 -14.81 -33.22
CA GLY A 461 -3.60 -15.24 -32.90
C GLY A 461 -3.93 -15.04 -31.41
N TYR A 462 -4.40 -16.09 -30.76
CA TYR A 462 -4.73 -16.08 -29.33
C TYR A 462 -3.55 -15.83 -28.38
N ASP A 463 -2.32 -16.13 -28.80
CA ASP A 463 -1.10 -15.94 -28.00
C ASP A 463 -0.50 -14.53 -28.17
N THR A 464 -1.18 -13.64 -28.86
CA THR A 464 -0.74 -12.25 -29.04
C THR A 464 -0.83 -11.46 -27.76
N PRO A 465 0.29 -10.85 -27.26
CA PRO A 465 0.25 -9.94 -26.12
C PRO A 465 -0.44 -8.64 -26.50
N ILE A 466 -1.49 -8.28 -25.73
CA ILE A 466 -2.35 -7.13 -26.04
C ILE A 466 -1.92 -5.82 -25.39
N GLY A 467 -0.90 -5.87 -24.52
CA GLY A 467 -0.35 -4.72 -23.80
C GLY A 467 -1.23 -4.24 -22.65
N GLU A 468 -0.75 -3.26 -21.92
CA GLU A 468 -1.44 -2.70 -20.76
C GLU A 468 -2.85 -2.23 -21.15
N ASN A 469 -3.85 -2.71 -20.41
CA ASN A 469 -5.28 -2.46 -20.62
C ASN A 469 -5.75 -2.68 -22.08
N GLY A 470 -5.10 -3.58 -22.82
CA GLY A 470 -5.47 -3.88 -24.21
C GLY A 470 -5.21 -2.72 -25.18
N ALA A 471 -4.15 -1.94 -24.95
CA ALA A 471 -3.82 -0.73 -25.75
C ALA A 471 -3.68 -0.99 -27.25
N LYS A 472 -3.43 -2.25 -27.64
CA LYS A 472 -3.31 -2.66 -29.06
C LYS A 472 -4.66 -3.02 -29.71
N LEU A 473 -5.76 -3.00 -28.94
CA LEU A 473 -7.08 -3.41 -29.40
C LEU A 473 -8.04 -2.22 -29.48
N SER A 474 -8.98 -2.28 -30.42
CA SER A 474 -10.11 -1.36 -30.49
C SER A 474 -11.08 -1.53 -29.32
N GLY A 475 -11.92 -0.53 -29.07
CA GLY A 475 -12.95 -0.62 -28.01
C GLY A 475 -13.88 -1.82 -28.17
N GLY A 476 -14.30 -2.13 -29.41
CA GLY A 476 -15.17 -3.27 -29.72
C GLY A 476 -14.50 -4.63 -29.52
N GLU A 477 -13.21 -4.74 -29.81
CA GLU A 477 -12.42 -5.97 -29.55
C GLU A 477 -12.26 -6.21 -28.07
N ARG A 478 -11.94 -5.17 -27.29
CA ARG A 478 -11.88 -5.26 -25.82
C ARG A 478 -13.21 -5.70 -25.23
N GLN A 479 -14.33 -5.12 -25.72
CA GLN A 479 -15.67 -5.47 -25.26
C GLN A 479 -16.00 -6.95 -25.54
N ARG A 480 -15.66 -7.47 -26.74
CA ARG A 480 -15.86 -8.88 -27.08
C ARG A 480 -15.05 -9.82 -26.18
N ILE A 481 -13.84 -9.46 -25.81
CA ILE A 481 -13.05 -10.22 -24.81
C ILE A 481 -13.76 -10.25 -23.46
N SER A 482 -14.31 -9.12 -23.01
CA SER A 482 -15.08 -9.06 -21.75
C SER A 482 -16.33 -9.95 -21.79
N ILE A 483 -17.04 -9.97 -22.93
CA ILE A 483 -18.20 -10.87 -23.13
C ILE A 483 -17.75 -12.33 -23.19
N ALA A 484 -16.60 -12.63 -23.84
CA ALA A 484 -16.04 -13.99 -23.86
C ALA A 484 -15.71 -14.50 -22.44
N ARG A 485 -15.17 -13.64 -21.56
CA ARG A 485 -15.00 -13.94 -20.13
C ARG A 485 -16.31 -14.32 -19.46
N ALA A 486 -17.36 -13.54 -19.69
CA ALA A 486 -18.67 -13.77 -19.11
C ALA A 486 -19.31 -15.06 -19.63
N LEU A 487 -19.18 -15.37 -20.93
CA LEU A 487 -19.63 -16.62 -21.55
C LEU A 487 -18.87 -17.83 -21.01
N LEU A 488 -17.54 -17.72 -20.85
CA LEU A 488 -16.71 -18.79 -20.32
C LEU A 488 -17.03 -19.09 -18.85
N LYS A 489 -17.39 -18.07 -18.09
CA LYS A 489 -17.81 -18.21 -16.69
C LYS A 489 -19.17 -18.90 -16.56
N ASP A 490 -20.08 -18.63 -17.49
CA ASP A 490 -21.42 -19.22 -17.61
C ASP A 490 -22.25 -19.16 -16.31
N ALA A 491 -22.15 -18.05 -15.56
CA ALA A 491 -22.89 -17.86 -14.33
C ALA A 491 -24.40 -17.64 -14.57
N PRO A 492 -25.28 -18.01 -13.62
CA PRO A 492 -26.73 -17.90 -13.77
C PRO A 492 -27.24 -16.46 -13.72
N ILE A 493 -26.50 -15.53 -13.14
CA ILE A 493 -26.84 -14.10 -13.05
C ILE A 493 -25.87 -13.31 -13.90
N VAL A 494 -26.40 -12.39 -14.72
CA VAL A 494 -25.60 -11.48 -15.57
C VAL A 494 -25.90 -10.03 -15.22
N LEU A 495 -24.84 -9.28 -14.88
CA LEU A 495 -24.90 -7.83 -14.72
C LEU A 495 -24.26 -7.15 -15.92
N LEU A 496 -25.00 -6.28 -16.60
CA LEU A 496 -24.53 -5.51 -17.74
C LEU A 496 -24.55 -4.02 -17.42
N ASP A 497 -23.40 -3.35 -17.57
CA ASP A 497 -23.31 -1.89 -17.48
C ASP A 497 -22.91 -1.35 -18.86
N GLU A 498 -23.92 -0.83 -19.60
CA GLU A 498 -23.80 -0.15 -20.89
C GLU A 498 -22.76 -0.70 -21.90
N ALA A 499 -22.84 -1.98 -22.21
CA ALA A 499 -21.84 -2.71 -23.01
C ALA A 499 -21.64 -2.22 -24.47
N THR A 500 -22.38 -1.21 -24.96
CA THR A 500 -22.37 -0.80 -26.40
C THR A 500 -22.18 0.72 -26.64
N ALA A 501 -21.84 1.51 -25.60
CA ALA A 501 -21.94 2.97 -25.64
C ALA A 501 -21.03 3.69 -26.66
N SER A 502 -19.89 3.12 -27.01
CA SER A 502 -18.84 3.78 -27.80
C SER A 502 -18.39 2.98 -29.05
N LEU A 503 -19.27 2.11 -29.57
CA LEU A 503 -18.92 1.23 -30.67
C LEU A 503 -19.41 1.79 -32.02
N ASP A 504 -18.67 1.55 -33.09
CA ASP A 504 -19.12 1.71 -34.46
C ASP A 504 -20.22 0.69 -34.81
N VAL A 505 -21.03 0.96 -35.83
CA VAL A 505 -22.23 0.18 -36.18
C VAL A 505 -21.93 -1.30 -36.42
N GLU A 506 -20.80 -1.60 -37.07
CA GLU A 506 -20.40 -2.99 -37.35
C GLU A 506 -20.04 -3.77 -36.07
N ASN A 507 -19.23 -3.19 -35.20
CA ASN A 507 -18.89 -3.79 -33.91
C ASN A 507 -20.10 -3.84 -32.97
N GLU A 508 -21.01 -2.84 -33.01
CA GLU A 508 -22.24 -2.88 -32.21
C GLU A 508 -23.09 -4.11 -32.54
N THR A 509 -23.26 -4.45 -33.82
CA THR A 509 -24.05 -5.62 -34.25
C THR A 509 -23.41 -6.93 -33.76
N LYS A 510 -22.06 -7.05 -33.83
CA LYS A 510 -21.34 -8.23 -33.39
C LYS A 510 -21.41 -8.40 -31.86
N VAL A 511 -21.29 -7.30 -31.13
CA VAL A 511 -21.42 -7.26 -29.66
C VAL A 511 -22.84 -7.61 -29.22
N GLN A 512 -23.86 -7.07 -29.90
CA GLN A 512 -25.27 -7.42 -29.60
C GLN A 512 -25.55 -8.91 -29.81
N GLY A 513 -25.03 -9.49 -30.90
CA GLY A 513 -25.15 -10.93 -31.14
C GLY A 513 -24.48 -11.79 -30.08
N ALA A 514 -23.32 -11.37 -29.56
CA ALA A 514 -22.63 -12.02 -28.46
C ALA A 514 -23.38 -11.88 -27.11
N LEU A 515 -23.91 -10.67 -26.84
CA LEU A 515 -24.74 -10.42 -25.65
C LEU A 515 -26.02 -11.27 -25.67
N SER A 516 -26.73 -11.35 -26.81
CA SER A 516 -27.94 -12.17 -26.90
C SER A 516 -27.69 -13.65 -26.53
N ARG A 517 -26.50 -14.19 -26.89
CA ARG A 517 -26.12 -15.55 -26.47
C ARG A 517 -25.83 -15.62 -24.98
N LEU A 518 -25.17 -14.60 -24.41
CA LEU A 518 -24.84 -14.55 -22.99
C LEU A 518 -26.09 -14.51 -22.10
N LEU A 519 -27.14 -13.81 -22.54
CA LEU A 519 -28.33 -13.52 -21.73
C LEU A 519 -29.36 -14.64 -21.73
N GLN A 520 -29.27 -15.58 -22.67
CA GLN A 520 -30.29 -16.62 -22.88
C GLN A 520 -30.49 -17.50 -21.63
N GLY A 521 -31.71 -17.47 -21.06
CA GLY A 521 -32.12 -18.28 -19.93
C GLY A 521 -31.50 -17.88 -18.58
N LYS A 522 -30.96 -16.67 -18.47
CA LYS A 522 -30.29 -16.16 -17.26
C LYS A 522 -31.09 -15.05 -16.60
N THR A 523 -30.82 -14.84 -15.31
CA THR A 523 -31.31 -13.65 -14.61
C THR A 523 -30.44 -12.46 -14.99
N VAL A 524 -31.01 -11.47 -15.64
CA VAL A 524 -30.25 -10.33 -16.18
C VAL A 524 -30.67 -9.04 -15.52
N LEU A 525 -29.68 -8.31 -15.00
CA LEU A 525 -29.86 -6.92 -14.57
C LEU A 525 -28.99 -6.01 -15.46
N VAL A 526 -29.65 -5.19 -16.29
CA VAL A 526 -28.98 -4.32 -17.25
C VAL A 526 -29.13 -2.85 -16.87
N ILE A 527 -28.02 -2.12 -16.86
CA ILE A 527 -28.03 -0.65 -16.78
C ILE A 527 -28.06 -0.11 -18.20
N ALA A 528 -29.09 0.63 -18.54
CA ALA A 528 -29.23 1.16 -19.86
C ALA A 528 -29.26 2.69 -19.90
N HIS A 529 -28.48 3.21 -20.82
CA HIS A 529 -28.46 4.61 -21.19
C HIS A 529 -29.17 4.85 -22.56
N ARG A 530 -29.35 3.78 -23.35
CA ARG A 530 -30.06 3.82 -24.64
C ARG A 530 -31.36 3.03 -24.53
N MET A 531 -32.50 3.71 -24.77
CA MET A 531 -33.83 3.08 -24.69
C MET A 531 -34.04 1.98 -25.76
N ARG A 532 -33.33 2.04 -26.88
CA ARG A 532 -33.34 0.96 -27.89
C ARG A 532 -32.81 -0.36 -27.34
N THR A 533 -31.84 -0.32 -26.44
CA THR A 533 -31.25 -1.53 -25.84
C THR A 533 -32.23 -2.25 -24.91
N VAL A 534 -33.17 -1.52 -24.32
CA VAL A 534 -34.12 -2.06 -23.33
C VAL A 534 -35.54 -2.25 -23.85
N ALA A 535 -35.78 -1.94 -25.12
CA ALA A 535 -37.08 -2.17 -25.75
C ALA A 535 -37.51 -3.66 -25.73
N GLY A 536 -36.54 -4.59 -25.65
CA GLY A 536 -36.75 -6.03 -25.53
C GLY A 536 -36.61 -6.58 -24.12
N ALA A 537 -36.54 -5.71 -23.10
CA ALA A 537 -36.48 -6.16 -21.71
C ALA A 537 -37.86 -6.64 -21.22
N ASP A 538 -37.89 -7.67 -20.37
CA ASP A 538 -39.15 -8.17 -19.80
C ASP A 538 -39.68 -7.19 -18.75
N ARG A 539 -38.79 -6.53 -18.03
CA ARG A 539 -39.13 -5.59 -16.96
C ARG A 539 -38.23 -4.34 -17.00
N ILE A 540 -38.83 -3.19 -16.76
CA ILE A 540 -38.10 -1.93 -16.58
C ILE A 540 -38.35 -1.40 -15.17
N VAL A 541 -37.28 -0.92 -14.54
CA VAL A 541 -37.28 -0.22 -13.25
C VAL A 541 -36.73 1.18 -13.49
N VAL A 542 -37.57 2.19 -13.37
CA VAL A 542 -37.22 3.59 -13.55
C VAL A 542 -36.78 4.20 -12.23
N LEU A 543 -35.51 4.60 -12.14
CA LEU A 543 -34.95 5.23 -10.96
C LEU A 543 -34.89 6.76 -11.12
N GLU A 544 -35.39 7.49 -10.15
CA GLU A 544 -35.31 8.94 -10.06
C GLU A 544 -34.97 9.37 -8.65
N ASN A 545 -33.95 10.23 -8.50
CA ASN A 545 -33.48 10.76 -7.20
C ASN A 545 -33.27 9.70 -6.09
N GLY A 546 -32.84 8.50 -6.50
CA GLY A 546 -32.58 7.39 -5.58
C GLY A 546 -33.80 6.59 -5.14
N HIS A 547 -34.94 6.75 -5.77
CA HIS A 547 -36.17 5.99 -5.56
C HIS A 547 -36.61 5.27 -6.85
N VAL A 548 -37.44 4.23 -6.71
CA VAL A 548 -38.16 3.63 -7.83
C VAL A 548 -39.37 4.51 -8.17
N ALA A 549 -39.30 5.23 -9.27
CA ALA A 549 -40.38 6.08 -9.75
C ALA A 549 -41.46 5.29 -10.48
N GLN A 550 -41.08 4.33 -11.33
CA GLN A 550 -41.98 3.46 -12.09
C GLN A 550 -41.36 2.07 -12.25
N GLN A 551 -42.18 1.03 -12.37
CA GLN A 551 -41.74 -0.30 -12.74
C GLN A 551 -42.86 -1.05 -13.46
N GLY A 552 -42.51 -1.85 -14.49
CA GLY A 552 -43.45 -2.60 -15.32
C GLY A 552 -42.80 -3.09 -16.59
N SER A 553 -43.59 -3.68 -17.49
CA SER A 553 -43.12 -3.98 -18.86
C SER A 553 -42.97 -2.69 -19.69
N PRO A 554 -42.13 -2.70 -20.75
CA PRO A 554 -41.98 -1.54 -21.63
C PRO A 554 -43.33 -1.02 -22.17
N ALA A 555 -44.25 -1.92 -22.52
CA ALA A 555 -45.58 -1.57 -23.07
C ALA A 555 -46.46 -0.89 -22.00
N GLU A 556 -46.54 -1.46 -20.81
CA GLU A 556 -47.27 -0.86 -19.68
C GLU A 556 -46.79 0.54 -19.34
N LEU A 557 -45.46 0.73 -19.29
CA LEU A 557 -44.87 2.04 -18.96
C LEU A 557 -45.05 3.09 -20.08
N MET A 558 -45.07 2.66 -21.32
CA MET A 558 -45.41 3.56 -22.46
C MET A 558 -46.84 4.00 -22.41
N GLU A 559 -47.77 3.11 -22.06
CA GLU A 559 -49.22 3.43 -21.93
C GLU A 559 -49.47 4.30 -20.69
N ALA A 560 -48.89 3.95 -19.54
CA ALA A 560 -49.03 4.70 -18.30
C ALA A 560 -48.45 6.13 -18.35
N GLY A 561 -47.55 6.38 -19.31
CA GLY A 561 -46.89 7.68 -19.43
C GLY A 561 -45.82 7.89 -18.35
N GLY A 562 -45.51 9.17 -18.07
CA GLY A 562 -44.57 9.52 -17.02
C GLY A 562 -43.10 9.56 -17.49
N LEU A 563 -42.16 9.29 -16.58
CA LEU A 563 -40.72 9.49 -16.80
C LEU A 563 -40.18 8.58 -17.91
N TYR A 564 -40.59 7.29 -17.93
CA TYR A 564 -40.14 6.34 -18.95
C TYR A 564 -40.51 6.82 -20.35
N ARG A 565 -41.78 7.12 -20.61
CA ARG A 565 -42.27 7.61 -21.92
C ARG A 565 -41.53 8.88 -22.34
N ARG A 566 -41.37 9.83 -21.41
CA ARG A 566 -40.64 11.08 -21.69
C ARG A 566 -39.17 10.80 -22.10
N MET A 567 -38.48 9.86 -21.44
CA MET A 567 -37.11 9.49 -21.81
C MET A 567 -37.04 8.87 -23.21
N VAL A 568 -37.99 7.99 -23.56
CA VAL A 568 -38.09 7.40 -24.92
C VAL A 568 -38.32 8.47 -25.96
N GLU A 569 -39.28 9.40 -25.75
CA GLU A 569 -39.58 10.52 -26.64
C GLU A 569 -38.37 11.42 -26.88
N LEU A 570 -37.69 11.86 -25.82
CA LEU A 570 -36.49 12.69 -25.92
C LEU A 570 -35.35 12.01 -26.68
N GLN A 571 -35.19 10.69 -26.51
CA GLN A 571 -34.16 9.97 -27.26
C GLN A 571 -34.50 9.82 -28.74
N ASN A 572 -35.76 9.65 -29.08
CA ASN A 572 -36.21 9.61 -30.46
C ASN A 572 -36.06 10.99 -31.15
N GLU A 573 -36.36 12.08 -30.45
CA GLU A 573 -36.10 13.45 -30.93
C GLU A 573 -34.61 13.69 -31.18
N SER A 574 -33.74 13.26 -30.23
CA SER A 574 -32.29 13.38 -30.38
C SER A 574 -31.75 12.58 -31.57
N ALA A 575 -32.33 11.41 -31.87
CA ALA A 575 -31.94 10.60 -33.03
C ALA A 575 -32.27 11.24 -34.38
N GLN A 576 -33.21 12.19 -34.39
CA GLN A 576 -33.60 12.94 -35.59
C GLN A 576 -32.79 14.24 -35.81
N TRP A 577 -31.93 14.61 -34.80
CA TRP A 577 -31.10 15.80 -34.89
C TRP A 577 -30.08 15.69 -36.04
N ARG A 578 -30.02 16.71 -36.92
CA ARG A 578 -29.06 16.79 -38.04
C ARG A 578 -28.13 17.99 -37.86
N LEU A 579 -26.86 17.83 -38.24
CA LEU A 579 -25.83 18.89 -38.19
C LEU A 579 -26.16 20.11 -39.07
N ASN A 580 -27.00 19.95 -40.11
CA ASN A 580 -27.44 21.04 -40.96
C ASN A 580 -28.75 21.61 -40.41
N GLY A 581 -28.63 22.66 -39.60
CA GLY A 581 -29.78 23.43 -39.09
C GLY A 581 -30.47 24.22 -40.18
N THR A 582 -31.23 23.55 -41.08
CA THR A 582 -32.33 24.13 -41.79
C THR A 582 -33.61 23.62 -41.16
N GLY A 583 -33.86 24.07 -39.92
CA GLY A 583 -35.16 23.97 -39.30
C GLY A 583 -36.03 25.10 -39.88
N ALA A 584 -37.13 24.72 -40.47
CA ALA A 584 -38.20 25.63 -40.84
C ALA A 584 -38.80 26.31 -39.61
#